data_5ce994dfe2e5a272170dd9c99fe3e4ba
#
_entry.id   5ce994dfe2e5a272170dd9c99fe3e4ba
#
_cell.length_a   1.000
_cell.length_b   1.000
_cell.length_c   1.000
_cell.angle_alpha   90.00
_cell.angle_beta   90.00
_cell.angle_gamma   90.00
#
_symmetry.space_group_name_H-M   'P 1'
#
loop_
_entity.id
_entity.type
_entity.pdbx_description
1 polymer ?
#
loop_
_entity_poly.entity_id
_entity_poly.type
_entity_poly.pdbx_seq_one_letter_code
_entity_poly.pdbx_strand_id
1 'polypeptide(L)'
;QRVFEALRTFDNSPVTEIYTQCPDGRGLGLAVGNRLKKAAGFHGVEADSEKIILGLTGGTGAGKSSALAVLRKLGAVVLDCDQVYHQMLAEDEEMQKEGSRAFPGVFRPDGTLDRRKLGQEVFMKKEQLEKLNAIVYRFLVPEIQRQLAAAENGVCAIDAVNLLESGLDEDCDRTVAITSPTELRVRRIMARDQITEHYALMRITAQKPDEYYRGKCSCELNNDADTAEEFQKTAERFFKRLIRSVREEKQNRKI
;
A
#
# COMPACT_ATOMS: atom_id res chain seq x y z
N GLN A 1 -22.81 -31.05 18.18
CA GLN A 1 -23.63 -31.86 17.26
C GLN A 1 -24.51 -30.96 16.39
N ARG A 2 -25.30 -30.04 16.96
CA ARG A 2 -26.24 -29.14 16.25
C ARG A 2 -25.56 -28.20 15.23
N VAL A 3 -24.33 -27.76 15.42
CA VAL A 3 -23.61 -26.88 14.48
C VAL A 3 -23.32 -27.60 13.16
N PHE A 4 -22.99 -28.89 13.20
CA PHE A 4 -22.78 -29.69 11.98
C PHE A 4 -24.08 -30.01 11.24
N GLU A 5 -25.14 -30.24 11.97
CA GLU A 5 -26.46 -30.45 11.37
C GLU A 5 -26.94 -29.18 10.66
N ALA A 6 -26.74 -28.01 11.29
CA ALA A 6 -27.04 -26.72 10.69
C ALA A 6 -26.19 -26.44 9.42
N LEU A 7 -24.89 -26.73 9.42
CA LEU A 7 -24.05 -26.54 8.23
C LEU A 7 -24.45 -27.47 7.08
N ARG A 8 -24.81 -28.72 7.37
CA ARG A 8 -25.28 -29.69 6.36
C ARG A 8 -26.59 -29.28 5.71
N THR A 9 -27.44 -28.48 6.35
CA THR A 9 -28.66 -27.98 5.71
C THR A 9 -28.36 -27.05 4.53
N PHE A 10 -27.15 -26.48 4.46
CA PHE A 10 -26.74 -25.62 3.36
C PHE A 10 -26.10 -26.37 2.19
N ASP A 11 -25.65 -27.63 2.38
CA ASP A 11 -25.01 -28.43 1.33
C ASP A 11 -25.92 -28.63 0.09
N ASN A 12 -27.26 -28.59 0.27
CA ASN A 12 -28.25 -28.74 -0.80
C ASN A 12 -29.02 -27.44 -1.10
N SER A 13 -28.53 -26.28 -0.64
CA SER A 13 -29.16 -24.99 -0.85
C SER A 13 -28.42 -24.17 -1.93
N PRO A 14 -29.10 -23.26 -2.65
CA PRO A 14 -28.44 -22.38 -3.63
C PRO A 14 -27.58 -21.27 -2.98
N VAL A 15 -27.32 -21.36 -1.70
CA VAL A 15 -26.51 -20.37 -0.95
C VAL A 15 -25.06 -20.53 -1.33
N THR A 16 -24.44 -19.44 -1.80
CA THR A 16 -23.04 -19.40 -2.21
C THR A 16 -22.09 -18.97 -1.09
N GLU A 17 -22.61 -18.28 -0.06
CA GLU A 17 -21.83 -17.80 1.08
C GLU A 17 -22.62 -17.94 2.39
N ILE A 18 -21.94 -18.36 3.45
CA ILE A 18 -22.52 -18.50 4.78
C ILE A 18 -21.66 -17.70 5.77
N TYR A 19 -22.27 -16.69 6.38
CA TYR A 19 -21.65 -15.91 7.45
C TYR A 19 -22.10 -16.45 8.82
N THR A 20 -21.15 -16.71 9.71
CA THR A 20 -21.43 -17.15 11.07
C THR A 20 -20.54 -16.45 12.06
N GLN A 21 -21.10 -16.07 13.20
CA GLN A 21 -20.35 -15.49 14.30
C GLN A 21 -19.62 -16.62 15.06
N CYS A 22 -18.29 -16.46 15.24
CA CYS A 22 -17.52 -17.35 16.09
C CYS A 22 -17.83 -17.04 17.56
N PRO A 23 -18.15 -18.07 18.38
CA PRO A 23 -18.32 -17.87 19.82
C PRO A 23 -16.97 -17.57 20.51
N ASP A 24 -17.04 -17.01 21.71
CA ASP A 24 -15.87 -16.67 22.54
C ASP A 24 -14.84 -17.79 22.64
N GLY A 25 -13.55 -17.42 22.62
CA GLY A 25 -12.41 -18.33 22.55
C GLY A 25 -12.13 -19.16 23.81
N ARG A 26 -13.13 -19.39 24.69
CA ARG A 26 -12.98 -20.14 25.95
C ARG A 26 -13.88 -21.37 25.98
N GLY A 27 -13.36 -22.48 26.55
CA GLY A 27 -14.13 -23.70 26.79
C GLY A 27 -14.82 -24.26 25.53
N LEU A 28 -16.13 -24.49 25.61
CA LEU A 28 -16.94 -25.04 24.51
C LEU A 28 -16.94 -24.11 23.28
N GLY A 29 -16.85 -22.80 23.50
CA GLY A 29 -16.78 -21.79 22.44
C GLY A 29 -15.53 -21.95 21.58
N LEU A 30 -14.38 -22.23 22.17
CA LEU A 30 -13.15 -22.53 21.45
C LEU A 30 -13.27 -23.75 20.55
N ALA A 31 -13.88 -24.81 21.04
CA ALA A 31 -14.08 -26.04 20.27
C ALA A 31 -15.03 -25.83 19.09
N VAL A 32 -16.10 -25.05 19.27
CA VAL A 32 -17.05 -24.70 18.21
C VAL A 32 -16.38 -23.76 17.19
N GLY A 33 -15.68 -22.74 17.64
CA GLY A 33 -14.97 -21.79 16.78
C GLY A 33 -13.89 -22.47 15.91
N ASN A 34 -13.11 -23.40 16.46
CA ASN A 34 -12.12 -24.17 15.70
C ASN A 34 -12.78 -25.05 14.63
N ARG A 35 -13.95 -25.60 14.90
CA ARG A 35 -14.70 -26.39 13.92
C ARG A 35 -15.33 -25.55 12.81
N LEU A 36 -15.85 -24.37 13.13
CA LEU A 36 -16.36 -23.42 12.15
C LEU A 36 -15.23 -22.93 11.23
N LYS A 37 -14.08 -22.56 11.80
CA LYS A 37 -12.88 -22.18 11.04
C LYS A 37 -12.42 -23.30 10.11
N LYS A 38 -12.44 -24.55 10.56
CA LYS A 38 -12.08 -25.71 9.73
C LYS A 38 -13.08 -25.96 8.60
N ALA A 39 -14.38 -25.82 8.86
CA ALA A 39 -15.44 -25.94 7.85
C ALA A 39 -15.37 -24.83 6.80
N ALA A 40 -14.97 -23.61 7.19
CA ALA A 40 -14.74 -22.48 6.32
C ALA A 40 -13.37 -22.51 5.57
N GLY A 41 -12.62 -23.62 5.64
CA GLY A 41 -11.29 -23.71 5.05
C GLY A 41 -10.31 -22.68 5.63
N PHE A 42 -10.51 -22.27 6.88
CA PHE A 42 -9.79 -21.20 7.58
C PHE A 42 -9.97 -19.79 6.97
N HIS A 43 -10.94 -19.62 6.09
CA HIS A 43 -11.37 -18.30 5.61
C HIS A 43 -12.32 -17.69 6.65
N GLY A 44 -11.76 -16.97 7.61
CA GLY A 44 -12.53 -16.19 8.58
C GLY A 44 -12.42 -14.71 8.23
N VAL A 45 -13.56 -14.03 8.09
CA VAL A 45 -13.61 -12.58 8.12
C VAL A 45 -13.86 -12.17 9.56
N GLU A 46 -12.92 -11.47 10.20
CA GLU A 46 -13.14 -10.89 11.52
C GLU A 46 -13.97 -9.61 11.33
N ALA A 47 -15.27 -9.70 11.56
CA ALA A 47 -16.22 -8.59 11.36
C ALA A 47 -15.97 -7.38 12.29
N ASP A 48 -15.18 -7.54 13.35
CA ASP A 48 -14.79 -6.48 14.31
C ASP A 48 -13.29 -6.17 14.31
N SER A 49 -12.55 -6.58 13.27
CA SER A 49 -11.14 -6.22 13.20
C SER A 49 -11.00 -4.73 12.90
N GLU A 50 -10.38 -3.99 13.82
CA GLU A 50 -9.96 -2.62 13.54
C GLU A 50 -9.18 -2.57 12.23
N LYS A 51 -9.44 -1.53 11.44
CA LYS A 51 -8.69 -1.25 10.22
C LYS A 51 -7.19 -1.23 10.51
N ILE A 52 -6.42 -1.94 9.69
CA ILE A 52 -4.96 -1.92 9.73
C ILE A 52 -4.47 -1.14 8.52
N ILE A 53 -3.67 -0.11 8.76
CA ILE A 53 -3.13 0.73 7.71
C ILE A 53 -1.61 0.47 7.61
N LEU A 54 -1.18 -0.02 6.45
CA LEU A 54 0.22 -0.27 6.14
C LEU A 54 0.70 0.75 5.09
N GLY A 55 1.76 1.49 5.40
CA GLY A 55 2.41 2.36 4.41
C GLY A 55 3.56 1.63 3.73
N LEU A 56 3.59 1.58 2.40
CA LEU A 56 4.70 1.00 1.64
C LEU A 56 5.45 2.08 0.89
N THR A 57 6.77 2.11 1.11
CA THR A 57 7.68 3.00 0.39
C THR A 57 8.94 2.25 -0.03
N GLY A 58 9.79 2.89 -0.80
CA GLY A 58 11.04 2.33 -1.29
C GLY A 58 11.37 2.78 -2.70
N GLY A 59 12.64 2.67 -3.04
CA GLY A 59 13.18 3.19 -4.29
C GLY A 59 12.71 2.41 -5.54
N THR A 60 12.90 3.03 -6.70
CA THR A 60 12.59 2.40 -7.99
C THR A 60 13.35 1.08 -8.15
N GLY A 61 12.71 0.07 -8.70
CA GLY A 61 13.30 -1.27 -8.89
C GLY A 61 13.40 -2.14 -7.64
N ALA A 62 13.03 -1.64 -6.44
CA ALA A 62 13.10 -2.42 -5.20
C ALA A 62 12.06 -3.56 -5.12
N GLY A 63 10.96 -3.48 -5.88
CA GLY A 63 9.95 -4.55 -5.91
C GLY A 63 8.64 -4.19 -5.19
N LYS A 64 8.39 -2.89 -4.93
CA LYS A 64 7.19 -2.39 -4.26
C LYS A 64 5.90 -2.93 -4.91
N SER A 65 5.80 -2.88 -6.24
CA SER A 65 4.62 -3.40 -6.96
C SER A 65 4.36 -4.89 -6.72
N SER A 66 5.41 -5.71 -6.61
CA SER A 66 5.29 -7.14 -6.29
C SER A 66 4.81 -7.36 -4.85
N ALA A 67 5.28 -6.54 -3.90
CA ALA A 67 4.83 -6.56 -2.51
C ALA A 67 3.33 -6.18 -2.41
N LEU A 68 2.92 -5.14 -3.14
CA LEU A 68 1.51 -4.70 -3.20
C LEU A 68 0.59 -5.75 -3.86
N ALA A 69 1.09 -6.45 -4.88
CA ALA A 69 0.34 -7.57 -5.47
C ALA A 69 0.06 -8.67 -4.46
N VAL A 70 1.00 -8.94 -3.56
CA VAL A 70 0.79 -9.88 -2.45
C VAL A 70 -0.25 -9.37 -1.46
N LEU A 71 -0.19 -8.09 -1.06
CA LEU A 71 -1.19 -7.51 -0.17
C LEU A 71 -2.59 -7.56 -0.76
N ARG A 72 -2.75 -7.29 -2.09
CA ARG A 72 -4.04 -7.47 -2.79
C ARG A 72 -4.54 -8.91 -2.72
N LYS A 73 -3.65 -9.91 -2.91
CA LYS A 73 -4.01 -11.34 -2.77
C LYS A 73 -4.40 -11.71 -1.34
N LEU A 74 -3.90 -11.00 -0.34
CA LEU A 74 -4.26 -11.16 1.07
C LEU A 74 -5.54 -10.37 1.45
N GLY A 75 -6.21 -9.76 0.48
CA GLY A 75 -7.46 -9.03 0.68
C GLY A 75 -7.28 -7.58 1.11
N ALA A 76 -6.08 -7.00 0.99
CA ALA A 76 -5.86 -5.61 1.32
C ALA A 76 -6.41 -4.67 0.22
N VAL A 77 -7.06 -3.58 0.64
CA VAL A 77 -7.35 -2.43 -0.22
C VAL A 77 -6.07 -1.63 -0.41
N VAL A 78 -5.65 -1.44 -1.64
CA VAL A 78 -4.42 -0.69 -1.96
C VAL A 78 -4.77 0.66 -2.53
N LEU A 79 -4.33 1.73 -1.86
CA LEU A 79 -4.43 3.11 -2.30
C LEU A 79 -3.10 3.51 -2.96
N ASP A 80 -3.16 3.70 -4.28
CA ASP A 80 -2.02 4.11 -5.10
C ASP A 80 -2.00 5.64 -5.18
N CYS A 81 -1.08 6.27 -4.44
CA CYS A 81 -0.97 7.73 -4.38
C CYS A 81 -0.65 8.36 -5.73
N ASP A 82 0.11 7.67 -6.60
CA ASP A 82 0.40 8.18 -7.94
C ASP A 82 -0.87 8.18 -8.80
N GLN A 83 -1.69 7.13 -8.71
CA GLN A 83 -2.97 7.06 -9.40
C GLN A 83 -3.95 8.12 -8.90
N VAL A 84 -4.08 8.30 -7.59
CA VAL A 84 -4.94 9.32 -6.97
C VAL A 84 -4.49 10.72 -7.40
N TYR A 85 -3.19 11.00 -7.34
CA TYR A 85 -2.62 12.27 -7.82
C TYR A 85 -2.97 12.54 -9.28
N HIS A 86 -2.87 11.54 -10.14
CA HIS A 86 -3.21 11.70 -11.56
C HIS A 86 -4.68 11.96 -11.81
N GLN A 87 -5.56 11.33 -11.03
CA GLN A 87 -6.99 11.59 -11.08
C GLN A 87 -7.31 13.01 -10.61
N MET A 88 -6.75 13.44 -9.49
CA MET A 88 -6.93 14.80 -8.97
C MET A 88 -6.44 15.87 -9.93
N LEU A 89 -5.30 15.65 -10.62
CA LEU A 89 -4.81 16.57 -11.64
C LEU A 89 -5.80 16.75 -12.83
N ALA A 90 -6.61 15.73 -13.09
CA ALA A 90 -7.60 15.78 -14.17
C ALA A 90 -8.95 16.38 -13.72
N GLU A 91 -9.32 16.21 -12.46
CA GLU A 91 -10.67 16.47 -11.96
C GLU A 91 -10.77 17.63 -10.97
N ASP A 92 -9.67 17.96 -10.24
CA ASP A 92 -9.67 18.99 -9.20
C ASP A 92 -9.27 20.36 -9.77
N GLU A 93 -10.27 21.22 -9.99
CA GLU A 93 -10.05 22.58 -10.52
C GLU A 93 -9.23 23.47 -9.56
N GLU A 94 -9.34 23.27 -8.24
CA GLU A 94 -8.60 24.08 -7.26
C GLU A 94 -7.12 23.74 -7.30
N MET A 95 -6.79 22.44 -7.35
CA MET A 95 -5.43 21.95 -7.54
C MET A 95 -4.82 22.44 -8.85
N GLN A 96 -5.57 22.42 -9.96
CA GLN A 96 -5.13 22.93 -11.26
C GLN A 96 -4.87 24.43 -11.22
N LYS A 97 -5.76 25.22 -10.61
CA LYS A 97 -5.63 26.69 -10.46
C LYS A 97 -4.39 27.04 -9.63
N GLU A 98 -4.17 26.32 -8.54
CA GLU A 98 -3.00 26.57 -7.69
C GLU A 98 -1.69 26.14 -8.36
N GLY A 99 -1.66 24.98 -9.01
CA GLY A 99 -0.54 24.53 -9.80
C GLY A 99 -0.19 25.53 -10.93
N SER A 100 -1.20 26.05 -11.61
CA SER A 100 -1.02 27.04 -12.69
C SER A 100 -0.47 28.37 -12.17
N ARG A 101 -0.90 28.83 -10.98
CA ARG A 101 -0.33 30.02 -10.34
C ARG A 101 1.11 29.82 -9.87
N ALA A 102 1.41 28.64 -9.36
CA ALA A 102 2.73 28.31 -8.84
C ALA A 102 3.77 28.09 -9.94
N PHE A 103 3.33 27.54 -11.09
CA PHE A 103 4.15 27.19 -12.26
C PHE A 103 3.50 27.73 -13.54
N PRO A 104 3.63 29.04 -13.82
CA PRO A 104 3.06 29.64 -15.02
C PRO A 104 3.59 28.99 -16.29
N GLY A 105 2.70 28.64 -17.21
CA GLY A 105 3.05 28.07 -18.51
C GLY A 105 3.24 26.55 -18.55
N VAL A 106 3.11 25.84 -17.42
CA VAL A 106 3.13 24.37 -17.42
C VAL A 106 1.74 23.77 -17.67
N PHE A 107 0.67 24.55 -17.50
CA PHE A 107 -0.68 24.15 -17.88
C PHE A 107 -1.02 24.71 -19.25
N ARG A 108 -1.63 23.89 -20.10
CA ARG A 108 -2.14 24.29 -21.40
C ARG A 108 -3.44 25.09 -21.24
N PRO A 109 -3.88 25.82 -22.29
CA PRO A 109 -5.14 26.56 -22.23
C PRO A 109 -6.39 25.72 -21.95
N ASP A 110 -6.32 24.42 -22.24
CA ASP A 110 -7.37 23.44 -21.96
C ASP A 110 -7.35 22.89 -20.51
N GLY A 111 -6.46 23.42 -19.66
CA GLY A 111 -6.29 22.97 -18.28
C GLY A 111 -5.40 21.74 -18.11
N THR A 112 -4.94 21.11 -19.18
CA THR A 112 -4.08 19.93 -19.09
C THR A 112 -2.65 20.29 -18.71
N LEU A 113 -2.04 19.48 -17.82
CA LEU A 113 -0.65 19.66 -17.38
C LEU A 113 0.33 19.20 -18.47
N ASP A 114 1.26 20.06 -18.86
CA ASP A 114 2.44 19.68 -19.64
C ASP A 114 3.52 19.12 -18.71
N ARG A 115 3.47 17.79 -18.49
CA ARG A 115 4.39 17.06 -17.59
C ARG A 115 5.85 17.24 -17.97
N ARG A 116 6.16 17.42 -19.25
CA ARG A 116 7.54 17.60 -19.72
C ARG A 116 8.07 18.96 -19.27
N LYS A 117 7.29 20.03 -19.45
CA LYS A 117 7.64 21.37 -18.99
C LYS A 117 7.78 21.43 -17.48
N LEU A 118 6.80 20.89 -16.75
CA LEU A 118 6.88 20.82 -15.28
C LEU A 118 8.14 20.08 -14.83
N GLY A 119 8.44 18.93 -15.42
CA GLY A 119 9.66 18.17 -15.12
C GLY A 119 10.92 19.00 -15.33
N GLN A 120 11.02 19.76 -16.42
CA GLN A 120 12.16 20.64 -16.69
C GLN A 120 12.30 21.76 -15.64
N GLU A 121 11.20 22.28 -15.12
CA GLU A 121 11.23 23.33 -14.10
C GLU A 121 11.60 22.81 -12.70
N VAL A 122 11.12 21.61 -12.33
CA VAL A 122 11.23 21.14 -10.94
C VAL A 122 12.43 20.23 -10.71
N PHE A 123 12.84 19.38 -11.68
CA PHE A 123 13.91 18.40 -11.44
C PHE A 123 15.30 19.01 -11.26
N MET A 124 15.54 20.18 -11.83
CA MET A 124 16.85 20.87 -11.72
C MET A 124 16.95 21.81 -10.52
N LYS A 125 15.85 22.06 -9.81
CA LYS A 125 15.78 23.05 -8.72
C LYS A 125 15.05 22.45 -7.52
N LYS A 126 15.79 22.11 -6.49
CA LYS A 126 15.25 21.51 -5.25
C LYS A 126 14.09 22.31 -4.65
N GLU A 127 14.20 23.64 -4.62
CA GLU A 127 13.17 24.53 -4.10
C GLU A 127 11.86 24.44 -4.92
N GLN A 128 11.95 24.29 -6.25
CA GLN A 128 10.76 24.13 -7.10
C GLN A 128 10.09 22.77 -6.89
N LEU A 129 10.88 21.72 -6.68
CA LEU A 129 10.37 20.40 -6.35
C LEU A 129 9.68 20.41 -4.97
N GLU A 130 10.27 21.05 -3.97
CA GLU A 130 9.67 21.20 -2.64
C GLU A 130 8.36 22.02 -2.71
N LYS A 131 8.33 23.09 -3.50
CA LYS A 131 7.11 23.88 -3.75
C LYS A 131 6.01 23.05 -4.42
N LEU A 132 6.36 22.25 -5.44
CA LEU A 132 5.41 21.34 -6.09
C LEU A 132 4.87 20.32 -5.10
N ASN A 133 5.74 19.68 -4.34
CA ASN A 133 5.37 18.68 -3.35
C ASN A 133 4.43 19.27 -2.29
N ALA A 134 4.69 20.48 -1.79
CA ALA A 134 3.84 21.14 -0.81
C ALA A 134 2.42 21.38 -1.34
N ILE A 135 2.29 21.78 -2.62
CA ILE A 135 0.97 21.92 -3.27
C ILE A 135 0.31 20.55 -3.39
N VAL A 136 1.01 19.56 -3.94
CA VAL A 136 0.45 18.21 -4.16
C VAL A 136 -0.03 17.59 -2.84
N TYR A 137 0.80 17.62 -1.79
CA TYR A 137 0.45 16.97 -0.52
C TYR A 137 -0.76 17.61 0.17
N ARG A 138 -0.95 18.92 0.01
CA ARG A 138 -2.12 19.61 0.57
C ARG A 138 -3.44 19.08 0.03
N PHE A 139 -3.48 18.61 -1.20
CA PHE A 139 -4.66 18.00 -1.81
C PHE A 139 -4.66 16.47 -1.66
N LEU A 140 -3.53 15.83 -1.90
CA LEU A 140 -3.40 14.38 -1.91
C LEU A 140 -3.65 13.75 -0.53
N VAL A 141 -3.06 14.33 0.53
CA VAL A 141 -3.16 13.74 1.88
C VAL A 141 -4.61 13.67 2.36
N PRO A 142 -5.41 14.76 2.32
CA PRO A 142 -6.83 14.69 2.70
C PRO A 142 -7.64 13.70 1.86
N GLU A 143 -7.34 13.57 0.57
CA GLU A 143 -8.03 12.62 -0.30
C GLU A 143 -7.69 11.17 0.05
N ILE A 144 -6.43 10.84 0.31
CA ILE A 144 -6.03 9.52 0.80
C ILE A 144 -6.69 9.22 2.15
N GLN A 145 -6.70 10.18 3.08
CA GLN A 145 -7.37 10.02 4.38
C GLN A 145 -8.89 9.80 4.21
N ARG A 146 -9.53 10.50 3.30
CA ARG A 146 -10.95 10.30 2.95
C ARG A 146 -11.20 8.88 2.41
N GLN A 147 -10.34 8.39 1.50
CA GLN A 147 -10.45 7.03 0.97
C GLN A 147 -10.17 5.98 2.05
N LEU A 148 -9.19 6.19 2.91
CA LEU A 148 -8.94 5.33 4.07
C LEU A 148 -10.16 5.28 5.00
N ALA A 149 -10.79 6.41 5.28
CA ALA A 149 -11.99 6.45 6.13
C ALA A 149 -13.17 5.70 5.51
N ALA A 150 -13.34 5.81 4.20
CA ALA A 150 -14.42 5.15 3.44
C ALA A 150 -14.17 3.65 3.21
N ALA A 151 -12.93 3.17 3.29
CA ALA A 151 -12.62 1.75 3.14
C ALA A 151 -13.25 0.95 4.28
N GLU A 152 -13.75 -0.26 3.95
CA GLU A 152 -14.25 -1.19 4.94
C GLU A 152 -13.17 -1.62 5.94
N ASN A 153 -13.58 -2.20 7.08
CA ASN A 153 -12.64 -2.78 8.04
C ASN A 153 -11.80 -3.86 7.36
N GLY A 154 -10.54 -3.97 7.77
CA GLY A 154 -9.62 -4.92 7.19
C GLY A 154 -8.22 -4.33 7.05
N VAL A 155 -7.49 -4.70 6.01
CA VAL A 155 -6.15 -4.18 5.74
C VAL A 155 -6.22 -3.18 4.60
N CYS A 156 -5.71 -1.97 4.84
CA CYS A 156 -5.45 -0.96 3.81
C CYS A 156 -3.93 -0.81 3.63
N ALA A 157 -3.48 -0.60 2.40
CA ALA A 157 -2.09 -0.35 2.10
C ALA A 157 -1.96 0.94 1.29
N ILE A 158 -1.16 1.88 1.76
CA ILE A 158 -0.82 3.12 1.05
C ILE A 158 0.44 2.84 0.24
N ASP A 159 0.35 2.99 -1.07
CA ASP A 159 1.49 2.95 -1.99
C ASP A 159 1.97 4.36 -2.31
N ALA A 160 3.06 4.79 -1.70
CA ALA A 160 3.64 6.10 -1.94
C ALA A 160 5.18 6.06 -1.93
N VAL A 161 5.81 6.63 -2.96
CA VAL A 161 7.27 6.83 -2.97
C VAL A 161 7.65 7.86 -1.91
N ASN A 162 6.87 8.92 -1.78
CA ASN A 162 7.09 10.01 -0.83
C ASN A 162 6.20 9.85 0.43
N LEU A 163 6.02 8.63 0.91
CA LEU A 163 5.19 8.32 2.08
C LEU A 163 5.60 9.16 3.30
N LEU A 164 6.91 9.22 3.56
CA LEU A 164 7.50 9.90 4.72
C LEU A 164 7.52 11.43 4.55
N GLU A 165 7.73 11.91 3.34
CA GLU A 165 7.79 13.33 3.02
C GLU A 165 6.41 13.99 2.99
N SER A 166 5.36 13.21 2.71
CA SER A 166 3.97 13.69 2.68
C SER A 166 3.31 13.68 4.05
N GLY A 167 3.89 13.00 5.05
CA GLY A 167 3.28 12.81 6.36
C GLY A 167 2.23 11.69 6.40
N LEU A 168 1.99 10.96 5.31
CA LEU A 168 1.05 9.83 5.28
C LEU A 168 1.50 8.64 6.14
N ASP A 169 2.76 8.60 6.53
CA ASP A 169 3.29 7.62 7.47
C ASP A 169 2.67 7.75 8.87
N GLU A 170 2.23 8.93 9.26
CA GLU A 170 1.54 9.18 10.54
C GLU A 170 0.17 8.49 10.62
N ASP A 171 -0.49 8.27 9.48
CA ASP A 171 -1.76 7.54 9.38
C ASP A 171 -1.56 6.01 9.42
N CYS A 172 -0.32 5.52 9.35
CA CYS A 172 -0.01 4.09 9.24
C CYS A 172 0.21 3.42 10.60
N ASP A 173 -0.37 2.25 10.82
CA ASP A 173 -0.01 1.39 11.94
C ASP A 173 1.42 0.88 11.83
N ARG A 174 1.87 0.63 10.61
CA ARG A 174 3.25 0.26 10.27
C ARG A 174 3.63 0.79 8.91
N THR A 175 4.86 1.27 8.81
CA THR A 175 5.51 1.62 7.54
C THR A 175 6.52 0.56 7.16
N VAL A 176 6.55 0.17 5.89
CA VAL A 176 7.41 -0.87 5.35
C VAL A 176 8.31 -0.31 4.26
N ALA A 177 9.61 -0.31 4.52
CA ALA A 177 10.62 -0.02 3.51
C ALA A 177 10.83 -1.26 2.63
N ILE A 178 10.58 -1.14 1.34
CA ILE A 178 10.97 -2.17 0.37
C ILE A 178 12.35 -1.80 -0.16
N THR A 179 13.33 -2.63 0.16
CA THR A 179 14.74 -2.43 -0.23
C THR A 179 15.23 -3.53 -1.16
N SER A 180 16.28 -3.29 -1.91
CA SER A 180 16.90 -4.30 -2.77
C SER A 180 18.32 -3.88 -3.16
N PRO A 181 19.26 -4.83 -3.32
CA PRO A 181 20.59 -4.54 -3.82
C PRO A 181 20.58 -3.74 -5.13
N THR A 182 21.48 -2.76 -5.22
CA THR A 182 21.53 -1.83 -6.37
C THR A 182 21.63 -2.57 -7.71
N GLU A 183 22.42 -3.63 -7.79
CA GLU A 183 22.62 -4.42 -9.01
C GLU A 183 21.33 -5.09 -9.48
N LEU A 184 20.51 -5.58 -8.55
CA LEU A 184 19.21 -6.16 -8.85
C LEU A 184 18.21 -5.09 -9.30
N ARG A 185 18.24 -3.93 -8.65
CA ARG A 185 17.41 -2.77 -9.03
C ARG A 185 17.73 -2.32 -10.45
N VAL A 186 19.02 -2.17 -10.77
CA VAL A 186 19.49 -1.79 -12.12
C VAL A 186 18.98 -2.78 -13.17
N ARG A 187 19.20 -4.08 -12.96
CA ARG A 187 18.73 -5.12 -13.89
C ARG A 187 17.21 -5.04 -14.12
N ARG A 188 16.43 -4.89 -13.04
CA ARG A 188 14.97 -4.81 -13.13
C ARG A 188 14.48 -3.56 -13.86
N ILE A 189 15.12 -2.41 -13.62
CA ILE A 189 14.79 -1.14 -14.28
C ILE A 189 15.13 -1.22 -15.76
N MET A 190 16.32 -1.72 -16.11
CA MET A 190 16.71 -1.92 -17.51
C MET A 190 15.74 -2.82 -18.27
N ALA A 191 15.37 -3.95 -17.66
CA ALA A 191 14.44 -4.90 -18.28
C ALA A 191 13.03 -4.34 -18.47
N ARG A 192 12.52 -3.59 -17.48
CA ARG A 192 11.18 -3.00 -17.49
C ARG A 192 11.07 -1.83 -18.47
N ASP A 193 12.04 -0.91 -18.44
CA ASP A 193 11.95 0.39 -19.09
C ASP A 193 12.74 0.45 -20.41
N GLN A 194 13.46 -0.63 -20.77
CA GLN A 194 14.28 -0.74 -21.97
C GLN A 194 15.32 0.40 -22.09
N ILE A 195 15.95 0.74 -20.95
CA ILE A 195 16.96 1.80 -20.86
C ILE A 195 18.34 1.23 -20.54
N THR A 196 19.37 2.06 -20.75
CA THR A 196 20.75 1.65 -20.44
C THR A 196 21.01 1.64 -18.92
N GLU A 197 22.05 0.93 -18.51
CA GLU A 197 22.53 0.86 -17.12
C GLU A 197 22.78 2.26 -16.55
N HIS A 198 23.41 3.14 -17.33
CA HIS A 198 23.68 4.50 -16.92
C HIS A 198 22.38 5.25 -16.53
N TYR A 199 21.33 5.16 -17.34
CA TYR A 199 20.05 5.78 -17.02
C TYR A 199 19.35 5.11 -15.83
N ALA A 200 19.49 3.81 -15.67
CA ALA A 200 18.95 3.10 -14.50
C ALA A 200 19.62 3.57 -13.21
N LEU A 201 20.95 3.69 -13.20
CA LEU A 201 21.73 4.22 -12.08
C LEU A 201 21.35 5.69 -11.77
N MET A 202 21.22 6.53 -12.78
CA MET A 202 20.77 7.92 -12.58
C MET A 202 19.41 7.99 -11.87
N ARG A 203 18.46 7.11 -12.23
CA ARG A 203 17.14 7.07 -11.56
C ARG A 203 17.24 6.60 -10.11
N ILE A 204 18.15 5.67 -9.82
CA ILE A 204 18.37 5.18 -8.45
C ILE A 204 18.99 6.28 -7.60
N THR A 205 20.04 6.95 -8.10
CA THR A 205 20.77 7.99 -7.36
C THR A 205 19.98 9.28 -7.18
N ALA A 206 18.97 9.53 -8.04
CA ALA A 206 18.06 10.67 -7.87
C ALA A 206 17.07 10.49 -6.70
N GLN A 207 16.94 9.29 -6.15
CA GLN A 207 16.06 9.01 -5.02
C GLN A 207 16.85 8.95 -3.71
N LYS A 208 16.13 8.89 -2.59
CA LYS A 208 16.73 8.63 -1.28
C LYS A 208 17.38 7.23 -1.27
N PRO A 209 18.51 7.06 -0.57
CA PRO A 209 19.14 5.75 -0.42
C PRO A 209 18.30 4.83 0.47
N ASP A 210 18.52 3.53 0.36
CA ASP A 210 17.76 2.52 1.13
C ASP A 210 17.92 2.71 2.66
N GLU A 211 19.07 3.22 3.12
CA GLU A 211 19.34 3.57 4.52
C GLU A 211 18.36 4.61 5.06
N TYR A 212 17.95 5.56 4.22
CA TYR A 212 16.97 6.57 4.60
C TYR A 212 15.61 5.92 4.93
N TYR A 213 15.13 5.03 4.07
CA TYR A 213 13.87 4.32 4.31
C TYR A 213 13.99 3.35 5.47
N ARG A 214 15.10 2.61 5.56
CA ARG A 214 15.40 1.66 6.65
C ARG A 214 15.43 2.35 8.01
N GLY A 215 15.98 3.55 8.09
CA GLY A 215 16.10 4.32 9.34
C GLY A 215 14.80 4.99 9.79
N LYS A 216 13.81 5.14 8.90
CA LYS A 216 12.56 5.85 9.21
C LYS A 216 11.32 4.96 9.23
N CYS A 217 11.30 3.89 8.47
CA CYS A 217 10.18 2.95 8.47
C CYS A 217 10.25 2.02 9.68
N SER A 218 9.09 1.59 10.15
CA SER A 218 8.98 0.65 11.28
C SER A 218 9.41 -0.78 10.93
N CYS A 219 9.40 -1.14 9.65
CA CYS A 219 9.79 -2.46 9.16
C CYS A 219 10.55 -2.35 7.85
N GLU A 220 11.38 -3.37 7.57
CA GLU A 220 12.05 -3.56 6.28
C GLU A 220 11.63 -4.90 5.66
N LEU A 221 11.38 -4.89 4.36
CA LEU A 221 11.24 -6.09 3.54
C LEU A 221 12.28 -6.02 2.42
N ASN A 222 13.39 -6.72 2.61
CA ASN A 222 14.47 -6.79 1.62
C ASN A 222 14.10 -7.75 0.48
N ASN A 223 14.31 -7.29 -0.75
CA ASN A 223 14.08 -8.05 -1.98
C ASN A 223 15.41 -8.37 -2.66
N ASP A 224 16.07 -9.39 -2.18
CA ASP A 224 17.30 -9.97 -2.74
C ASP A 224 17.03 -11.18 -3.65
N ALA A 225 15.77 -11.50 -3.91
CA ALA A 225 15.37 -12.63 -4.76
C ALA A 225 15.68 -12.37 -6.24
N ASP A 226 16.05 -13.42 -6.96
CA ASP A 226 16.29 -13.34 -8.40
C ASP A 226 14.99 -13.26 -9.20
N THR A 227 13.91 -13.85 -8.70
CA THR A 227 12.60 -13.89 -9.37
C THR A 227 11.50 -13.16 -8.57
N ALA A 228 10.48 -12.69 -9.29
CA ALA A 228 9.32 -12.07 -8.66
C ALA A 228 8.53 -13.06 -7.79
N GLU A 229 8.44 -14.32 -8.21
CA GLU A 229 7.75 -15.39 -7.51
C GLU A 229 8.40 -15.72 -6.16
N GLU A 230 9.71 -15.77 -6.09
CA GLU A 230 10.45 -15.99 -4.84
C GLU A 230 10.23 -14.84 -3.87
N PHE A 231 10.34 -13.61 -4.37
CA PHE A 231 10.06 -12.44 -3.55
C PHE A 231 8.61 -12.42 -3.06
N GLN A 232 7.63 -12.75 -3.92
CA GLN A 232 6.22 -12.81 -3.50
C GLN A 232 5.98 -13.81 -2.37
N LYS A 233 6.63 -14.99 -2.39
CA LYS A 233 6.54 -15.96 -1.29
C LYS A 233 7.12 -15.41 0.01
N THR A 234 8.22 -14.68 -0.06
CA THR A 234 8.84 -14.02 1.10
C THR A 234 7.96 -12.89 1.63
N ALA A 235 7.43 -12.05 0.73
CA ALA A 235 6.52 -10.97 1.05
C ALA A 235 5.21 -11.48 1.68
N GLU A 236 4.66 -12.59 1.20
CA GLU A 236 3.45 -13.20 1.77
C GLU A 236 3.66 -13.64 3.21
N ARG A 237 4.77 -14.33 3.49
CA ARG A 237 5.11 -14.74 4.87
C ARG A 237 5.34 -13.53 5.78
N PHE A 238 5.99 -12.50 5.26
CA PHE A 238 6.24 -11.25 5.98
C PHE A 238 4.92 -10.54 6.32
N PHE A 239 4.06 -10.27 5.35
CA PHE A 239 2.81 -9.55 5.58
C PHE A 239 1.82 -10.32 6.46
N LYS A 240 1.72 -11.64 6.32
CA LYS A 240 0.88 -12.47 7.22
C LYS A 240 1.32 -12.31 8.67
N ARG A 241 2.63 -12.29 8.95
CA ARG A 241 3.15 -12.07 10.31
C ARG A 241 2.91 -10.65 10.79
N LEU A 242 3.19 -9.65 9.94
CA LEU A 242 3.04 -8.23 10.27
C LEU A 242 1.58 -7.90 10.61
N ILE A 243 0.64 -8.30 9.76
CA ILE A 243 -0.80 -8.07 9.96
C ILE A 243 -1.27 -8.72 11.28
N ARG A 244 -0.81 -9.94 11.55
CA ARG A 244 -1.14 -10.64 12.80
C ARG A 244 -0.62 -9.89 14.03
N SER A 245 0.65 -9.44 14.01
CA SER A 245 1.25 -8.68 15.12
C SER A 245 0.48 -7.38 15.38
N VAL A 246 0.13 -6.63 14.34
CA VAL A 246 -0.65 -5.38 14.49
C VAL A 246 -2.04 -5.66 15.07
N ARG A 247 -2.70 -6.74 14.65
CA ARG A 247 -4.00 -7.13 15.23
C ARG A 247 -3.92 -7.45 16.71
N GLU A 248 -2.92 -8.24 17.09
CA GLU A 248 -2.68 -8.60 18.50
C GLU A 248 -2.40 -7.36 19.35
N GLU A 249 -1.60 -6.42 18.85
CA GLU A 249 -1.32 -5.16 19.54
C GLU A 249 -2.56 -4.28 19.70
N LYS A 250 -3.40 -4.16 18.66
CA LYS A 250 -4.65 -3.39 18.74
C LYS A 250 -5.65 -4.02 19.71
N GLN A 251 -5.75 -5.33 19.73
CA GLN A 251 -6.61 -6.04 20.68
C GLN A 251 -6.16 -5.85 22.13
N ASN A 252 -4.86 -5.88 22.38
CA ASN A 252 -4.30 -5.68 23.72
C ASN A 252 -4.45 -4.25 24.26
N ARG A 253 -4.59 -3.25 23.40
CA ARG A 253 -4.85 -1.84 23.79
C ARG A 253 -6.28 -1.59 24.25
N LYS A 254 -7.21 -2.49 23.96
CA LYS A 254 -8.64 -2.39 24.35
C LYS A 254 -8.95 -3.02 25.71
N ILE A 255 -7.98 -3.68 26.33
CA ILE A 255 -8.08 -4.29 27.66
C ILE A 255 -7.45 -3.36 28.70
#